data_b64e206e4b197afadfbd5326dd9cebde
#
_entry.id   b64e206e4b197afadfbd5326dd9cebde
#
_cell.length_a   1.000
_cell.length_b   1.000
_cell.length_c   1.000
_cell.angle_alpha   90.00
_cell.angle_beta   90.00
_cell.angle_gamma   90.00
#
_symmetry.space_group_name_H-M   'P 1'
#
loop_
_entity.id
_entity.type
_entity.pdbx_description
1 polymer ?
#
loop_
_entity_poly.entity_id
_entity_poly.type
_entity_poly.pdbx_seq_one_letter_code
_entity_poly.pdbx_strand_id
1 'polypeptide(L)'
;YDNPIGVLANNPPFPFHRENIRQYLNVTAEPAQDRFSGQELLSPFSRGMGGVGLPGDLSSASRFVRAAFVKLNSRSAEGEKESVSQFFHILGAVEQQRGCCYLGDGKYEITIYSSCCNLEKGIYYYKTYDNHSITAVELHKENLDGEELICYPLA
;
A
#
# COMPACT_ATOMS: atom_id res chain seq x y z
N TYR A 1 -17.83 -5.04 9.06
CA TYR A 1 -16.82 -5.05 10.12
C TYR A 1 -16.28 -3.63 10.30
N ASP A 2 -16.09 -3.24 11.56
CA ASP A 2 -15.31 -2.04 11.85
C ASP A 2 -13.83 -2.30 11.49
N ASN A 3 -13.23 -1.38 10.71
CA ASN A 3 -11.86 -1.49 10.21
C ASN A 3 -11.03 -0.25 10.57
N PRO A 4 -10.56 -0.14 11.82
CA PRO A 4 -9.77 1.01 12.26
C PRO A 4 -8.40 1.09 11.59
N ILE A 5 -7.90 0.00 11.00
CA ILE A 5 -6.65 -0.05 10.25
C ILE A 5 -6.83 0.65 8.89
N GLY A 6 -8.04 0.55 8.30
CA GLY A 6 -8.38 1.14 7.02
C GLY A 6 -7.60 0.54 5.85
N VAL A 7 -7.30 -0.77 5.93
CA VAL A 7 -6.68 -1.57 4.86
C VAL A 7 -7.57 -2.78 4.59
N LEU A 8 -7.72 -3.14 3.33
CA LEU A 8 -8.36 -4.37 2.88
C LEU A 8 -7.43 -5.12 1.94
N ALA A 9 -7.57 -6.43 1.91
CA ALA A 9 -6.91 -7.31 0.96
C ALA A 9 -7.93 -8.34 0.46
N ASN A 10 -7.62 -8.98 -0.67
CA ASN A 10 -8.56 -9.86 -1.37
C ASN A 10 -8.83 -11.19 -0.62
N ASN A 11 -7.84 -11.75 0.07
CA ASN A 11 -7.95 -13.03 0.78
C ASN A 11 -6.94 -13.13 1.94
N PRO A 12 -7.22 -13.87 3.01
CA PRO A 12 -8.54 -14.33 3.52
C PRO A 12 -9.46 -13.18 3.92
N PRO A 13 -10.67 -13.42 4.45
CA PRO A 13 -11.58 -12.35 4.87
C PRO A 13 -11.01 -11.51 6.02
N PHE A 14 -11.46 -10.27 6.13
CA PHE A 14 -10.93 -9.26 7.08
C PHE A 14 -10.74 -9.73 8.53
N PRO A 15 -11.64 -10.56 9.14
CA PRO A 15 -11.40 -11.07 10.49
C PRO A 15 -10.07 -11.82 10.66
N PHE A 16 -9.65 -12.57 9.63
CA PHE A 16 -8.33 -13.22 9.64
C PHE A 16 -7.20 -12.18 9.69
N HIS A 17 -7.27 -11.17 8.85
CA HIS A 17 -6.23 -10.13 8.79
C HIS A 17 -6.11 -9.38 10.11
N ARG A 18 -7.25 -9.10 10.77
CA ARG A 18 -7.29 -8.47 12.08
C ARG A 18 -6.63 -9.31 13.18
N GLU A 19 -6.79 -10.63 13.14
CA GLU A 19 -6.09 -11.51 14.08
C GLU A 19 -4.61 -11.69 13.70
N ASN A 20 -4.33 -11.90 12.42
CA ASN A 20 -2.97 -12.10 11.92
C ASN A 20 -2.03 -10.92 12.22
N ILE A 21 -2.50 -9.69 12.12
CA ILE A 21 -1.65 -8.50 12.37
C ILE A 21 -1.11 -8.42 13.80
N ARG A 22 -1.74 -9.10 14.75
CA ARG A 22 -1.29 -9.17 16.15
C ARG A 22 0.07 -9.85 16.31
N GLN A 23 0.46 -10.70 15.36
CA GLN A 23 1.79 -11.33 15.36
C GLN A 23 2.92 -10.32 15.12
N TYR A 24 2.60 -9.12 14.63
CA TYR A 24 3.54 -8.07 14.25
C TYR A 24 3.58 -6.90 15.24
N LEU A 25 3.06 -7.07 16.46
CA LEU A 25 3.01 -6.01 17.49
C LEU A 25 4.38 -5.47 17.89
N ASN A 26 5.45 -6.24 17.70
CA ASN A 26 6.82 -5.82 17.99
C ASN A 26 7.48 -5.07 16.83
N VAL A 27 6.86 -5.03 15.65
CA VAL A 27 7.38 -4.31 14.50
C VAL A 27 7.11 -2.82 14.68
N THR A 28 8.12 -2.00 14.49
CA THR A 28 8.07 -0.56 14.71
C THR A 28 8.85 0.21 13.67
N ALA A 29 8.47 1.47 13.41
CA ALA A 29 9.24 2.40 12.61
C ALA A 29 10.42 3.01 13.40
N GLU A 30 10.39 2.89 14.75
CA GLU A 30 11.44 3.38 15.63
C GLU A 30 12.71 2.52 15.53
N PRO A 31 13.86 3.06 15.97
CA PRO A 31 15.08 2.26 16.06
C PRO A 31 14.89 0.99 16.90
N ALA A 32 15.46 -0.11 16.44
CA ALA A 32 15.45 -1.35 17.20
C ALA A 32 16.17 -1.19 18.54
N GLN A 33 15.57 -1.73 19.59
CA GLN A 33 16.15 -1.79 20.93
C GLN A 33 16.55 -3.23 21.25
N ASP A 34 17.62 -3.41 22.02
CA ASP A 34 18.04 -4.73 22.48
C ASP A 34 17.07 -5.25 23.56
N ARG A 35 15.99 -5.87 23.09
CA ARG A 35 15.06 -6.63 23.96
C ARG A 35 15.45 -8.10 24.09
N PHE A 36 16.41 -8.55 23.25
CA PHE A 36 16.85 -9.92 23.24
C PHE A 36 17.72 -10.27 24.44
N SER A 37 18.72 -9.43 24.75
CA SER A 37 19.57 -9.63 25.92
C SER A 37 18.97 -9.09 27.22
N GLY A 38 18.10 -8.08 27.11
CA GLY A 38 17.56 -7.32 28.25
C GLY A 38 18.60 -6.47 28.99
N GLN A 39 19.79 -6.30 28.43
CA GLN A 39 20.95 -5.64 29.08
C GLN A 39 21.61 -4.55 28.21
N GLU A 40 20.99 -4.19 27.10
CA GLU A 40 21.54 -3.22 26.11
C GLU A 40 22.94 -3.60 25.59
N LEU A 41 23.21 -4.90 25.45
CA LEU A 41 24.50 -5.41 24.96
C LEU A 41 24.65 -5.32 23.44
N LEU A 42 23.55 -5.33 22.72
CA LEU A 42 23.50 -5.39 21.27
C LEU A 42 23.00 -4.07 20.69
N SER A 43 23.77 -3.48 19.81
CA SER A 43 23.37 -2.28 19.10
C SER A 43 22.87 -2.62 17.68
N PRO A 44 21.84 -1.91 17.17
CA PRO A 44 21.42 -2.11 15.79
C PRO A 44 22.56 -1.72 14.83
N PHE A 45 22.82 -2.54 13.82
CA PHE A 45 23.86 -2.29 12.80
C PHE A 45 23.34 -1.44 11.63
N SER A 46 22.02 -1.21 11.52
CA SER A 46 21.44 -0.33 10.51
C SER A 46 20.14 0.32 10.98
N ARG A 47 19.76 1.40 10.30
CA ARG A 47 18.44 2.01 10.47
C ARG A 47 17.36 1.11 9.86
N GLY A 48 16.11 1.23 10.33
CA GLY A 48 14.99 0.44 9.85
C GLY A 48 14.89 -0.97 10.44
N MET A 49 15.82 -1.37 11.32
CA MET A 49 15.78 -2.69 11.98
C MET A 49 14.57 -2.91 12.88
N GLY A 50 13.87 -1.86 13.31
CA GLY A 50 12.57 -2.00 13.98
C GLY A 50 11.51 -2.69 13.12
N GLY A 51 11.69 -2.65 11.79
CA GLY A 51 10.83 -3.34 10.81
C GLY A 51 11.16 -4.84 10.62
N VAL A 52 12.14 -5.39 11.33
CA VAL A 52 12.47 -6.83 11.23
C VAL A 52 11.28 -7.67 11.66
N GLY A 53 10.88 -8.60 10.79
CA GLY A 53 9.67 -9.40 10.95
C GLY A 53 8.51 -8.97 10.04
N LEU A 54 8.59 -7.81 9.37
CA LEU A 54 7.63 -7.49 8.31
C LEU A 54 7.72 -8.54 7.20
N PRO A 55 6.58 -9.11 6.77
CA PRO A 55 6.59 -10.16 5.75
C PRO A 55 6.93 -9.57 4.37
N GLY A 56 7.79 -10.23 3.62
CA GLY A 56 8.28 -9.77 2.31
C GLY A 56 7.62 -10.43 1.11
N ASP A 57 6.85 -11.51 1.32
CA ASP A 57 6.19 -12.23 0.23
C ASP A 57 4.97 -11.47 -0.34
N LEU A 58 4.49 -11.92 -1.51
CA LEU A 58 3.41 -11.27 -2.24
C LEU A 58 2.01 -11.82 -1.91
N SER A 59 1.88 -12.70 -0.91
CA SER A 59 0.57 -13.19 -0.49
C SER A 59 -0.33 -12.04 0.01
N SER A 60 -1.63 -12.24 -0.09
CA SER A 60 -2.61 -11.25 0.37
C SER A 60 -2.43 -10.92 1.86
N ALA A 61 -2.13 -11.92 2.70
CA ALA A 61 -1.89 -11.72 4.12
C ALA A 61 -0.66 -10.83 4.38
N SER A 62 0.44 -11.08 3.68
CA SER A 62 1.67 -10.30 3.80
C SER A 62 1.52 -8.89 3.26
N ARG A 63 0.83 -8.72 2.12
CA ARG A 63 0.51 -7.40 1.57
C ARG A 63 -0.36 -6.59 2.53
N PHE A 64 -1.36 -7.21 3.18
CA PHE A 64 -2.16 -6.53 4.20
C PHE A 64 -1.29 -5.97 5.33
N VAL A 65 -0.39 -6.80 5.90
CA VAL A 65 0.49 -6.39 7.01
C VAL A 65 1.41 -5.24 6.57
N ARG A 66 2.05 -5.35 5.39
CA ARG A 66 2.92 -4.27 4.87
C ARG A 66 2.14 -2.98 4.62
N ALA A 67 0.98 -3.06 3.95
CA ALA A 67 0.15 -1.88 3.70
C ALA A 67 -0.28 -1.22 5.01
N ALA A 68 -0.69 -2.00 6.01
CA ALA A 68 -1.07 -1.50 7.32
C ALA A 68 0.11 -0.81 8.02
N PHE A 69 1.28 -1.44 8.06
CA PHE A 69 2.48 -0.86 8.67
C PHE A 69 2.86 0.45 8.00
N VAL A 70 2.97 0.46 6.67
CA VAL A 70 3.38 1.65 5.92
C VAL A 70 2.34 2.76 6.08
N LYS A 71 1.04 2.46 5.94
CA LYS A 71 -0.03 3.44 6.11
C LYS A 71 -0.02 4.08 7.49
N LEU A 72 0.09 3.28 8.56
CA LEU A 72 -0.01 3.77 9.93
C LEU A 72 1.23 4.58 10.38
N ASN A 73 2.39 4.33 9.77
CA ASN A 73 3.64 5.00 10.12
C ASN A 73 4.05 6.10 9.12
N SER A 74 3.43 6.16 7.95
CA SER A 74 3.71 7.18 6.94
C SER A 74 3.39 8.59 7.44
N ARG A 75 4.18 9.54 6.97
CA ARG A 75 3.94 10.98 7.18
C ARG A 75 3.83 11.66 5.83
N SER A 76 2.82 12.48 5.66
CA SER A 76 2.66 13.37 4.52
C SER A 76 3.02 14.78 4.93
N ALA A 77 3.63 15.56 4.04
CA ALA A 77 3.64 17.01 4.19
C ALA A 77 2.24 17.58 3.90
N GLU A 78 2.04 18.84 4.25
CA GLU A 78 0.78 19.53 3.96
C GLU A 78 0.61 19.74 2.45
N GLY A 79 -0.62 19.56 1.97
CA GLY A 79 -0.95 19.78 0.57
C GLY A 79 -1.43 18.51 -0.14
N GLU A 80 -2.17 18.73 -1.23
CA GLU A 80 -2.76 17.64 -2.01
C GLU A 80 -1.70 16.84 -2.76
N LYS A 81 -0.75 17.54 -3.40
CA LYS A 81 0.31 16.89 -4.18
C LYS A 81 1.13 15.94 -3.30
N GLU A 82 1.49 16.38 -2.11
CA GLU A 82 2.27 15.61 -1.14
C GLU A 82 1.46 14.43 -0.61
N SER A 83 0.18 14.64 -0.29
CA SER A 83 -0.72 13.58 0.19
C SER A 83 -0.97 12.52 -0.88
N VAL A 84 -1.20 12.92 -2.14
CA VAL A 84 -1.36 12.00 -3.28
C VAL A 84 -0.05 11.23 -3.52
N SER A 85 1.09 11.90 -3.52
CA SER A 85 2.39 11.24 -3.65
C SER A 85 2.62 10.21 -2.55
N GLN A 86 2.38 10.59 -1.28
CA GLN A 86 2.53 9.67 -0.15
C GLN A 86 1.58 8.47 -0.25
N PHE A 87 0.35 8.67 -0.74
CA PHE A 87 -0.59 7.59 -0.94
C PHE A 87 -0.07 6.55 -1.96
N PHE A 88 0.52 7.01 -3.06
CA PHE A 88 1.14 6.11 -4.04
C PHE A 88 2.39 5.39 -3.49
N HIS A 89 3.14 5.99 -2.56
CA HIS A 89 4.21 5.29 -1.84
C HIS A 89 3.68 4.17 -0.94
N ILE A 90 2.52 4.39 -0.28
CA ILE A 90 1.86 3.34 0.51
C ILE A 90 1.45 2.17 -0.39
N LEU A 91 0.81 2.44 -1.53
CA LEU A 91 0.44 1.42 -2.50
C LEU A 91 1.65 0.71 -3.11
N GLY A 92 2.73 1.46 -3.38
CA GLY A 92 3.99 0.92 -3.90
C GLY A 92 4.63 -0.13 -3.00
N ALA A 93 4.39 -0.06 -1.69
CA ALA A 93 4.88 -1.07 -0.74
C ALA A 93 4.29 -2.48 -0.96
N VAL A 94 3.20 -2.59 -1.73
CA VAL A 94 2.47 -3.84 -1.99
C VAL A 94 2.29 -4.15 -3.47
N GLU A 95 2.99 -3.44 -4.34
CA GLU A 95 2.99 -3.70 -5.78
C GLU A 95 3.55 -5.09 -6.09
N GLN A 96 2.93 -5.74 -7.06
CA GLN A 96 3.36 -7.05 -7.58
C GLN A 96 4.06 -6.86 -8.92
N GLN A 97 5.33 -7.29 -8.96
CA GLN A 97 6.19 -7.17 -10.13
C GLN A 97 6.03 -8.38 -11.06
N ARG A 98 6.12 -8.14 -12.36
CA ARG A 98 6.11 -9.21 -13.37
C ARG A 98 7.22 -10.22 -13.11
N GLY A 99 6.86 -11.49 -13.08
CA GLY A 99 7.80 -12.58 -12.82
C GLY A 99 7.82 -13.09 -11.38
N CYS A 100 7.29 -12.32 -10.42
CA CYS A 100 7.36 -12.67 -8.99
C CYS A 100 6.16 -13.49 -8.48
N CYS A 101 5.06 -13.56 -9.24
CA CYS A 101 3.89 -14.37 -8.91
C CYS A 101 3.40 -15.10 -10.18
N TYR A 102 3.81 -16.36 -10.34
CA TYR A 102 3.50 -17.16 -11.51
C TYR A 102 2.11 -17.81 -11.39
N LEU A 103 1.27 -17.65 -12.42
CA LEU A 103 -0.09 -18.16 -12.46
C LEU A 103 -0.24 -19.44 -13.31
N GLY A 104 0.78 -19.82 -14.05
CA GLY A 104 0.74 -20.87 -15.07
C GLY A 104 0.73 -20.30 -16.49
N ASP A 105 1.01 -21.16 -17.48
CA ASP A 105 0.95 -20.84 -18.93
C ASP A 105 1.70 -19.54 -19.32
N GLY A 106 2.83 -19.27 -18.70
CA GLY A 106 3.64 -18.06 -18.95
C GLY A 106 3.02 -16.77 -18.44
N LYS A 107 1.98 -16.82 -17.64
CA LYS A 107 1.29 -15.65 -17.07
C LYS A 107 1.78 -15.34 -15.65
N TYR A 108 1.76 -14.06 -15.32
CA TYR A 108 2.17 -13.56 -14.00
C TYR A 108 1.11 -12.60 -13.46
N GLU A 109 0.87 -12.67 -12.15
CA GLU A 109 0.11 -11.63 -11.45
C GLU A 109 0.97 -10.37 -11.33
N ILE A 110 0.40 -9.23 -11.70
CA ILE A 110 1.04 -7.91 -11.61
C ILE A 110 0.05 -6.87 -11.10
N THR A 111 0.55 -5.80 -10.53
CA THR A 111 -0.25 -4.61 -10.26
C THR A 111 -0.47 -3.84 -11.56
N ILE A 112 -1.60 -4.05 -12.22
CA ILE A 112 -1.91 -3.42 -13.52
C ILE A 112 -1.96 -1.90 -13.40
N TYR A 113 -2.61 -1.39 -12.35
CA TYR A 113 -2.67 0.03 -12.01
C TYR A 113 -2.83 0.23 -10.50
N SER A 114 -2.50 1.41 -10.04
CA SER A 114 -2.78 1.90 -8.69
C SER A 114 -3.55 3.21 -8.77
N SER A 115 -4.49 3.44 -7.87
CA SER A 115 -5.31 4.66 -7.90
C SER A 115 -5.65 5.16 -6.51
N CYS A 116 -5.96 6.46 -6.42
CA CYS A 116 -6.58 7.08 -5.25
C CYS A 116 -7.57 8.16 -5.65
N CYS A 117 -8.46 8.50 -4.73
CA CYS A 117 -9.46 9.55 -4.93
C CYS A 117 -9.28 10.67 -3.91
N ASN A 118 -9.27 11.92 -4.37
CA ASN A 118 -9.55 13.06 -3.53
C ASN A 118 -11.06 13.31 -3.56
N LEU A 119 -11.76 12.88 -2.52
CA LEU A 119 -13.23 12.95 -2.45
C LEU A 119 -13.74 14.38 -2.29
N GLU A 120 -12.96 15.27 -1.66
CA GLU A 120 -13.35 16.68 -1.46
C GLU A 120 -13.37 17.44 -2.79
N LYS A 121 -12.41 17.13 -3.67
CA LYS A 121 -12.29 17.82 -4.97
C LYS A 121 -12.88 17.03 -6.14
N GLY A 122 -13.29 15.77 -5.91
CA GLY A 122 -13.77 14.90 -6.98
C GLY A 122 -12.69 14.58 -8.00
N ILE A 123 -11.46 14.30 -7.56
CA ILE A 123 -10.35 13.98 -8.46
C ILE A 123 -9.93 12.52 -8.26
N TYR A 124 -9.86 11.79 -9.36
CA TYR A 124 -9.34 10.42 -9.42
C TYR A 124 -7.92 10.45 -9.97
N TYR A 125 -6.96 9.94 -9.19
CA TYR A 125 -5.57 9.83 -9.58
C TYR A 125 -5.22 8.37 -9.85
N TYR A 126 -4.43 8.10 -10.90
CA TYR A 126 -3.94 6.77 -11.18
C TYR A 126 -2.56 6.79 -11.82
N LYS A 127 -1.86 5.67 -11.71
CA LYS A 127 -0.67 5.28 -12.47
C LYS A 127 -0.81 3.83 -12.92
N THR A 128 -0.15 3.46 -14.00
CA THR A 128 -0.18 2.08 -14.52
C THR A 128 1.15 1.37 -14.28
N TYR A 129 1.19 0.08 -14.58
CA TYR A 129 2.43 -0.71 -14.48
C TYR A 129 3.54 -0.16 -15.41
N ASP A 130 3.18 0.23 -16.62
CA ASP A 130 4.12 0.69 -17.64
C ASP A 130 4.33 2.21 -17.65
N ASN A 131 3.43 2.98 -17.00
CA ASN A 131 3.55 4.42 -16.83
C ASN A 131 3.42 4.83 -15.37
N HIS A 132 4.52 5.23 -14.77
CA HIS A 132 4.57 5.63 -13.36
C HIS A 132 4.19 7.09 -13.11
N SER A 133 3.91 7.86 -14.15
CA SER A 133 3.39 9.22 -14.00
C SER A 133 1.98 9.19 -13.43
N ILE A 134 1.71 10.05 -12.45
CA ILE A 134 0.38 10.16 -11.87
C ILE A 134 -0.50 10.98 -12.81
N THR A 135 -1.56 10.36 -13.32
CA THR A 135 -2.59 11.00 -14.13
C THR A 135 -3.76 11.38 -13.24
N ALA A 136 -4.34 12.56 -13.46
CA ALA A 136 -5.50 13.06 -12.73
C ALA A 136 -6.71 13.16 -13.68
N VAL A 137 -7.85 12.68 -13.22
CA VAL A 137 -9.17 12.86 -13.87
C VAL A 137 -10.05 13.64 -12.91
N GLU A 138 -10.51 14.80 -13.35
CA GLU A 138 -11.35 15.69 -12.54
C GLU A 138 -12.82 15.45 -12.88
N LEU A 139 -13.55 14.80 -11.97
CA LEU A 139 -14.97 14.43 -12.16
C LEU A 139 -15.85 15.62 -12.60
N HIS A 140 -15.62 16.77 -11.98
CA HIS A 140 -16.43 17.96 -12.27
C HIS A 140 -16.13 18.65 -13.61
N LYS A 141 -15.13 18.18 -14.34
CA LYS A 141 -14.85 18.63 -15.73
C LYS A 141 -15.49 17.72 -16.77
N GLU A 142 -16.07 16.61 -16.33
CA GLU A 142 -16.68 15.63 -17.20
C GLU A 142 -18.18 15.90 -17.39
N ASN A 143 -18.73 15.43 -18.49
CA ASN A 143 -20.17 15.47 -18.73
C ASN A 143 -20.87 14.35 -17.95
N LEU A 144 -21.22 14.62 -16.69
CA LEU A 144 -21.80 13.63 -15.79
C LEU A 144 -23.25 13.25 -16.16
N ASP A 145 -23.93 14.08 -16.95
CA ASP A 145 -25.30 13.85 -17.43
C ASP A 145 -25.31 13.21 -18.84
N GLY A 146 -24.15 12.88 -19.38
CA GLY A 146 -23.99 12.23 -20.69
C GLY A 146 -24.47 10.78 -20.68
N GLU A 147 -25.01 10.32 -21.81
CA GLU A 147 -25.43 8.92 -21.99
C GLU A 147 -24.27 7.98 -22.40
N GLU A 148 -23.13 8.53 -22.79
CA GLU A 148 -21.95 7.78 -23.23
C GLU A 148 -20.93 7.60 -22.13
N LEU A 149 -20.24 6.44 -22.14
CA LEU A 149 -19.13 6.19 -21.22
C LEU A 149 -17.91 7.02 -21.60
N ILE A 150 -17.36 7.71 -20.62
CA ILE A 150 -16.09 8.40 -20.78
C ILE A 150 -14.96 7.40 -20.46
N CYS A 151 -14.10 7.11 -21.44
CA CYS A 151 -13.03 6.14 -21.31
C CYS A 151 -11.67 6.82 -21.36
N TYR A 152 -10.81 6.46 -20.41
CA TYR A 152 -9.42 6.88 -20.37
C TYR A 152 -8.53 5.67 -20.68
N PRO A 153 -7.66 5.75 -21.70
CA PRO A 153 -6.74 4.67 -22.00
C PRO A 153 -5.75 4.47 -20.86
N LEU A 154 -5.40 3.22 -20.58
CA LEU A 154 -4.25 2.88 -19.76
C LEU A 154 -3.01 3.13 -20.62
N ALA A 155 -2.44 4.31 -20.54
CA ALA A 155 -1.24 4.69 -21.28
C ALA A 155 0.04 4.29 -20.51
#